data_2356e85011fcb6621654fb79b43862cf
#
_entry.id   2356e85011fcb6621654fb79b43862cf
#
_cell.length_a   1.000
_cell.length_b   1.000
_cell.length_c   1.000
_cell.angle_alpha   90.00
_cell.angle_beta   90.00
_cell.angle_gamma   90.00
#
_symmetry.space_group_name_H-M   'P 1'
#
loop_
_entity.id
_entity.type
_entity.pdbx_description
1 polymer ?
#
loop_
_entity_poly.entity_id
_entity_poly.type
_entity_poly.pdbx_seq_one_letter_code
_entity_poly.pdbx_strand_id
1 'polypeptide(L)'
;RLDAIRSDDSQKKDIIKNLGLKKPEIFTTSFDRNNIFLEVQPKKSGESQVIEFLKNHKDESGIIYCTSRKQVDELFASLKKKGFSVLNYHAGLPDATRTEHQQLFIEDKIKIIVATVAFGMGIDKPNVRFVINFDLPKSIEEYYQEIGRAGRDGNLAWALLLYSYADVHKIRYFFDDMADPAKAEEKLKSMVKFASGGECRRKNLLNYFGETFAPGENYNKDFCCDICSKGALPLVDMTVPVQKFLCCILRTKSRFGATYIIEVLLGSHNKRILENGHNMISTFSIGHELSKDDWGDLVNVLLEHEYIMRVGEYKVLELTDKGRDVLITREKILLPFEIHKKSNIKPLPKSGKPQYIIHKKKRSSDF
;
A
#
# COMPACT_ATOMS: atom_id res chain seq x y z
N ARG A 1 -7.48 -22.83 -27.75
CA ARG A 1 -6.40 -22.00 -27.23
C ARG A 1 -6.44 -22.12 -25.72
N LEU A 2 -5.32 -22.51 -25.11
CA LEU A 2 -5.18 -22.61 -23.66
C LEU A 2 -4.26 -21.49 -23.23
N ASP A 3 -4.78 -20.63 -22.38
CA ASP A 3 -4.04 -19.52 -21.80
C ASP A 3 -3.60 -19.94 -20.39
N ALA A 4 -2.29 -20.09 -20.18
CA ALA A 4 -1.70 -20.36 -18.86
C ALA A 4 -0.91 -19.15 -18.40
N ILE A 5 -1.25 -18.63 -17.21
CA ILE A 5 -0.48 -17.59 -16.54
C ILE A 5 0.58 -18.29 -15.69
N ARG A 6 1.86 -17.96 -15.89
CA ARG A 6 3.00 -18.54 -15.21
C ARG A 6 3.15 -20.05 -15.46
N SER A 7 3.50 -20.43 -16.67
CA SER A 7 3.93 -21.78 -16.95
C SER A 7 5.45 -21.84 -17.02
N ASP A 8 6.09 -22.40 -15.99
CA ASP A 8 7.46 -22.88 -16.11
C ASP A 8 7.50 -24.08 -17.09
N ASP A 9 8.67 -24.51 -17.48
CA ASP A 9 8.82 -25.60 -18.44
C ASP A 9 8.26 -26.94 -17.92
N SER A 10 8.13 -27.11 -16.60
CA SER A 10 7.51 -28.24 -15.95
C SER A 10 5.99 -28.22 -16.15
N GLN A 11 5.37 -27.08 -15.88
CA GLN A 11 3.92 -26.91 -16.07
C GLN A 11 3.50 -27.01 -17.54
N LYS A 12 4.31 -26.49 -18.47
CA LYS A 12 4.07 -26.67 -19.90
C LYS A 12 4.04 -28.16 -20.29
N LYS A 13 5.00 -28.94 -19.80
CA LYS A 13 5.08 -30.39 -20.01
C LYS A 13 3.85 -31.09 -19.40
N ASP A 14 3.45 -30.69 -18.19
CA ASP A 14 2.28 -31.28 -17.54
C ASP A 14 0.97 -30.98 -18.30
N ILE A 15 0.80 -29.74 -18.79
CA ILE A 15 -0.34 -29.37 -19.64
C ILE A 15 -0.39 -30.23 -20.91
N ILE A 16 0.74 -30.34 -21.62
CA ILE A 16 0.84 -31.12 -22.85
C ILE A 16 0.49 -32.59 -22.56
N LYS A 17 1.04 -33.15 -21.48
CA LYS A 17 0.83 -34.54 -21.06
C LYS A 17 -0.62 -34.79 -20.67
N ASN A 18 -1.18 -33.95 -19.78
CA ASN A 18 -2.53 -34.17 -19.25
C ASN A 18 -3.63 -33.97 -20.30
N LEU A 19 -3.38 -33.15 -21.30
CA LEU A 19 -4.30 -32.92 -22.41
C LEU A 19 -4.04 -33.83 -23.61
N GLY A 20 -3.04 -34.70 -23.57
CA GLY A 20 -2.70 -35.62 -24.63
C GLY A 20 -2.35 -34.95 -25.96
N LEU A 21 -1.78 -33.72 -25.92
CA LEU A 21 -1.50 -32.94 -27.11
C LEU A 21 -0.34 -33.57 -27.91
N LYS A 22 -0.59 -33.87 -29.19
CA LYS A 22 0.42 -34.41 -30.11
C LYS A 22 1.09 -33.25 -30.86
N LYS A 23 2.39 -32.97 -30.56
CA LYS A 23 3.18 -31.91 -31.20
C LYS A 23 2.48 -30.52 -31.16
N PRO A 24 2.12 -29.99 -29.99
CA PRO A 24 1.48 -28.71 -29.94
C PRO A 24 2.46 -27.60 -30.35
N GLU A 25 1.96 -26.58 -31.03
CA GLU A 25 2.67 -25.32 -31.19
C GLU A 25 2.53 -24.51 -29.90
N ILE A 26 3.66 -24.02 -29.35
CA ILE A 26 3.70 -23.27 -28.11
C ILE A 26 4.04 -21.82 -28.43
N PHE A 27 3.10 -20.92 -28.17
CA PHE A 27 3.30 -19.48 -28.29
C PHE A 27 3.49 -18.90 -26.89
N THR A 28 4.63 -18.29 -26.66
CA THR A 28 4.93 -17.58 -25.40
C THR A 28 4.98 -16.09 -25.70
N THR A 29 4.17 -15.29 -25.02
CA THR A 29 4.20 -13.84 -25.09
C THR A 29 4.72 -13.28 -23.79
N SER A 30 5.33 -12.09 -23.83
CA SER A 30 5.78 -11.37 -22.64
C SER A 30 4.61 -11.07 -21.68
N PHE A 31 4.90 -11.08 -20.39
CA PHE A 31 3.99 -10.58 -19.36
C PHE A 31 3.92 -9.04 -19.34
N ASP A 32 4.78 -8.36 -20.10
CA ASP A 32 4.78 -6.90 -20.14
C ASP A 32 3.52 -6.35 -20.83
N ARG A 33 2.84 -5.48 -20.13
CA ARG A 33 1.71 -4.69 -20.59
C ARG A 33 2.09 -3.23 -20.57
N ASN A 34 2.94 -2.82 -21.52
CA ASN A 34 3.54 -1.48 -21.59
C ASN A 34 2.51 -0.33 -21.72
N ASN A 35 1.28 -0.65 -22.09
CA ASN A 35 0.16 0.27 -22.19
C ASN A 35 -0.61 0.45 -20.85
N ILE A 36 -0.20 -0.19 -19.77
CA ILE A 36 -0.83 -0.04 -18.45
C ILE A 36 0.12 0.71 -17.52
N PHE A 37 -0.28 1.89 -17.03
CA PHE A 37 0.43 2.60 -15.97
C PHE A 37 0.16 1.94 -14.62
N LEU A 38 1.21 1.60 -13.89
CA LEU A 38 1.10 0.92 -12.59
C LEU A 38 1.30 1.94 -11.46
N GLU A 39 0.28 2.11 -10.64
CA GLU A 39 0.30 3.06 -9.52
C GLU A 39 -0.06 2.37 -8.21
N VAL A 40 0.70 2.65 -7.16
CA VAL A 40 0.38 2.25 -5.79
C VAL A 40 0.28 3.49 -4.92
N GLN A 41 -0.84 3.63 -4.22
CA GLN A 41 -1.05 4.72 -3.26
C GLN A 41 -1.30 4.15 -1.86
N PRO A 42 -0.73 4.76 -0.79
CA PRO A 42 -1.13 4.46 0.57
C PRO A 42 -2.63 4.71 0.75
N LYS A 43 -3.37 3.72 1.24
CA LYS A 43 -4.80 3.82 1.50
C LYS A 43 -5.05 4.63 2.77
N LYS A 44 -5.39 5.90 2.65
CA LYS A 44 -5.71 6.82 3.77
C LYS A 44 -7.23 6.94 3.95
N SER A 45 -7.93 7.36 2.92
CA SER A 45 -9.39 7.40 2.83
C SER A 45 -9.82 6.85 1.48
N GLY A 46 -9.85 5.51 1.37
CA GLY A 46 -9.96 4.80 0.08
C GLY A 46 -11.11 5.29 -0.79
N GLU A 47 -12.30 5.54 -0.22
CA GLU A 47 -13.44 6.09 -0.98
C GLU A 47 -13.11 7.44 -1.59
N SER A 48 -12.52 8.36 -0.83
CA SER A 48 -12.16 9.70 -1.33
C SER A 48 -11.11 9.63 -2.43
N GLN A 49 -10.14 8.71 -2.30
CA GLN A 49 -9.11 8.48 -3.31
C GLN A 49 -9.70 7.94 -4.60
N VAL A 50 -10.63 6.97 -4.51
CA VAL A 50 -11.37 6.48 -5.68
C VAL A 50 -12.15 7.61 -6.36
N ILE A 51 -12.86 8.45 -5.60
CA ILE A 51 -13.63 9.56 -6.15
C ILE A 51 -12.73 10.58 -6.85
N GLU A 52 -11.57 10.89 -6.27
CA GLU A 52 -10.59 11.79 -6.86
C GLU A 52 -10.04 11.21 -8.17
N PHE A 53 -9.70 9.94 -8.19
CA PHE A 53 -9.27 9.24 -9.40
C PHE A 53 -10.36 9.29 -10.48
N LEU A 54 -11.61 8.96 -10.15
CA LEU A 54 -12.73 8.95 -11.10
C LEU A 54 -13.05 10.34 -11.67
N LYS A 55 -12.82 11.42 -10.92
CA LYS A 55 -12.98 12.79 -11.42
C LYS A 55 -11.99 13.13 -12.53
N ASN A 56 -10.81 12.54 -12.51
CA ASN A 56 -9.77 12.71 -13.53
C ASN A 56 -9.96 11.76 -14.73
N HIS A 57 -10.79 10.71 -14.58
CA HIS A 57 -11.10 9.68 -15.58
C HIS A 57 -12.59 9.68 -15.95
N LYS A 58 -13.13 10.87 -16.23
CA LYS A 58 -14.55 11.04 -16.58
C LYS A 58 -14.86 10.30 -17.88
N ASP A 59 -16.03 9.66 -17.90
CA ASP A 59 -16.57 8.94 -19.05
C ASP A 59 -15.74 7.72 -19.51
N GLU A 60 -14.70 7.35 -18.78
CA GLU A 60 -13.92 6.16 -19.03
C GLU A 60 -14.54 4.91 -18.37
N SER A 61 -14.41 3.77 -19.04
CA SER A 61 -14.86 2.48 -18.50
C SER A 61 -13.80 1.89 -17.58
N GLY A 62 -14.23 1.40 -16.40
CA GLY A 62 -13.30 0.81 -15.44
C GLY A 62 -13.92 -0.18 -14.47
N ILE A 63 -13.04 -0.91 -13.78
CA ILE A 63 -13.41 -1.92 -12.80
C ILE A 63 -12.75 -1.57 -11.47
N ILE A 64 -13.51 -1.67 -10.38
CA ILE A 64 -13.01 -1.47 -9.01
C ILE A 64 -13.17 -2.77 -8.25
N TYR A 65 -12.06 -3.40 -7.87
CA TYR A 65 -12.06 -4.64 -7.13
C TYR A 65 -12.01 -4.41 -5.62
N CYS A 66 -12.92 -5.06 -4.90
CA CYS A 66 -12.95 -5.12 -3.43
C CYS A 66 -12.90 -6.56 -2.95
N THR A 67 -12.36 -6.81 -1.77
CA THR A 67 -12.21 -8.17 -1.23
C THR A 67 -13.51 -8.76 -0.67
N SER A 68 -14.49 -7.96 -0.27
CA SER A 68 -15.73 -8.44 0.32
C SER A 68 -16.99 -7.91 -0.38
N ARG A 69 -18.08 -8.70 -0.37
CA ARG A 69 -19.39 -8.32 -0.89
C ARG A 69 -19.91 -7.04 -0.23
N LYS A 70 -19.82 -6.97 1.10
CA LYS A 70 -20.24 -5.80 1.88
C LYS A 70 -19.56 -4.50 1.39
N GLN A 71 -18.25 -4.57 1.17
CA GLN A 71 -17.48 -3.43 0.71
C GLN A 71 -17.83 -3.01 -0.72
N VAL A 72 -18.13 -4.00 -1.60
CA VAL A 72 -18.66 -3.74 -2.94
C VAL A 72 -19.95 -2.92 -2.86
N ASP A 73 -20.90 -3.35 -2.01
CA ASP A 73 -22.20 -2.70 -1.88
C ASP A 73 -22.08 -1.29 -1.24
N GLU A 74 -21.23 -1.14 -0.23
CA GLU A 74 -20.99 0.17 0.41
C GLU A 74 -20.37 1.17 -0.58
N LEU A 75 -19.30 0.76 -1.30
CA LEU A 75 -18.64 1.62 -2.28
C LEU A 75 -19.56 1.94 -3.47
N PHE A 76 -20.29 0.96 -3.98
CA PHE A 76 -21.29 1.15 -5.02
C PHE A 76 -22.34 2.18 -4.60
N ALA A 77 -22.93 2.04 -3.41
CA ALA A 77 -23.97 2.95 -2.92
C ALA A 77 -23.43 4.39 -2.79
N SER A 78 -22.20 4.54 -2.30
CA SER A 78 -21.55 5.85 -2.19
C SER A 78 -21.28 6.49 -3.56
N LEU A 79 -20.71 5.75 -4.50
CA LEU A 79 -20.42 6.25 -5.85
C LEU A 79 -21.70 6.60 -6.60
N LYS A 80 -22.75 5.77 -6.50
CA LYS A 80 -24.06 6.02 -7.09
C LYS A 80 -24.70 7.30 -6.55
N LYS A 81 -24.65 7.51 -5.21
CA LYS A 81 -25.14 8.74 -4.56
C LYS A 81 -24.41 9.98 -5.06
N LYS A 82 -23.15 9.86 -5.47
CA LYS A 82 -22.33 10.96 -6.02
C LYS A 82 -22.51 11.15 -7.53
N GLY A 83 -23.42 10.40 -8.17
CA GLY A 83 -23.78 10.55 -9.57
C GLY A 83 -22.89 9.82 -10.58
N PHE A 84 -22.03 8.90 -10.13
CA PHE A 84 -21.25 8.08 -11.04
C PHE A 84 -22.11 7.01 -11.72
N SER A 85 -21.83 6.71 -13.01
CA SER A 85 -22.42 5.62 -13.78
C SER A 85 -21.82 4.29 -13.35
N VAL A 86 -22.38 3.67 -12.31
CA VAL A 86 -21.79 2.52 -11.61
C VAL A 86 -22.83 1.45 -11.30
N LEU A 87 -22.41 0.18 -11.37
CA LEU A 87 -23.14 -1.00 -10.86
C LEU A 87 -22.21 -1.86 -9.99
N ASN A 88 -22.81 -2.69 -9.15
CA ASN A 88 -22.11 -3.66 -8.33
C ASN A 88 -22.15 -5.07 -8.96
N TYR A 89 -21.15 -5.91 -8.63
CA TYR A 89 -21.08 -7.30 -9.07
C TYR A 89 -20.38 -8.19 -8.05
N HIS A 90 -21.11 -9.16 -7.51
CA HIS A 90 -20.55 -10.20 -6.63
C HIS A 90 -21.44 -11.44 -6.61
N ALA A 91 -20.89 -12.57 -6.17
CA ALA A 91 -21.60 -13.87 -6.16
C ALA A 91 -22.85 -13.92 -5.25
N GLY A 92 -23.10 -12.89 -4.41
CA GLY A 92 -24.32 -12.76 -3.61
C GLY A 92 -25.52 -12.16 -4.35
N LEU A 93 -25.30 -11.61 -5.54
CA LEU A 93 -26.39 -11.10 -6.38
C LEU A 93 -27.09 -12.26 -7.12
N PRO A 94 -28.41 -12.14 -7.42
CA PRO A 94 -29.12 -13.06 -8.29
C PRO A 94 -28.44 -13.18 -9.66
N ASP A 95 -28.49 -14.36 -10.27
CA ASP A 95 -27.83 -14.63 -11.55
C ASP A 95 -28.34 -13.71 -12.66
N ALA A 96 -29.65 -13.45 -12.71
CA ALA A 96 -30.24 -12.53 -13.67
C ALA A 96 -29.68 -11.10 -13.53
N THR A 97 -29.54 -10.59 -12.29
CA THR A 97 -28.96 -9.28 -12.01
C THR A 97 -27.48 -9.24 -12.41
N ARG A 98 -26.71 -10.31 -12.14
CA ARG A 98 -25.31 -10.40 -12.55
C ARG A 98 -25.17 -10.36 -14.07
N THR A 99 -26.00 -11.10 -14.78
CA THR A 99 -26.00 -11.11 -16.24
C THR A 99 -26.37 -9.74 -16.81
N GLU A 100 -27.40 -9.08 -16.26
CA GLU A 100 -27.81 -7.74 -16.67
C GLU A 100 -26.70 -6.72 -16.44
N HIS A 101 -26.12 -6.66 -15.23
CA HIS A 101 -25.04 -5.72 -14.89
C HIS A 101 -23.82 -5.90 -15.78
N GLN A 102 -23.45 -7.14 -16.05
CA GLN A 102 -22.35 -7.48 -16.96
C GLN A 102 -22.66 -6.99 -18.39
N GLN A 103 -23.84 -7.25 -18.90
CA GLN A 103 -24.25 -6.83 -20.24
C GLN A 103 -24.23 -5.31 -20.39
N LEU A 104 -24.80 -4.58 -19.42
CA LEU A 104 -24.83 -3.12 -19.42
C LEU A 104 -23.40 -2.53 -19.42
N PHE A 105 -22.46 -3.16 -18.72
CA PHE A 105 -21.07 -2.75 -18.72
C PHE A 105 -20.38 -3.04 -20.06
N ILE A 106 -20.61 -4.21 -20.65
CA ILE A 106 -20.03 -4.59 -21.95
C ILE A 106 -20.53 -3.64 -23.05
N GLU A 107 -21.79 -3.27 -23.01
CA GLU A 107 -22.44 -2.37 -23.98
C GLU A 107 -22.15 -0.87 -23.75
N ASP A 108 -21.23 -0.52 -22.84
CA ASP A 108 -20.93 0.87 -22.48
C ASP A 108 -22.11 1.69 -21.93
N LYS A 109 -23.23 1.07 -21.59
CA LYS A 109 -24.38 1.73 -20.95
C LYS A 109 -24.07 2.15 -19.51
N ILE A 110 -23.19 1.39 -18.88
CA ILE A 110 -22.61 1.68 -17.55
C ILE A 110 -21.10 1.73 -17.67
N LYS A 111 -20.47 2.71 -17.05
CA LYS A 111 -19.02 2.94 -17.16
C LYS A 111 -18.20 2.23 -16.12
N ILE A 112 -18.72 1.99 -14.93
CA ILE A 112 -17.95 1.49 -13.79
C ILE A 112 -18.64 0.28 -13.18
N ILE A 113 -17.86 -0.78 -12.92
CA ILE A 113 -18.28 -1.92 -12.11
C ILE A 113 -17.46 -1.93 -10.81
N VAL A 114 -18.14 -1.98 -9.66
CA VAL A 114 -17.52 -2.32 -8.38
C VAL A 114 -17.78 -3.78 -8.11
N ALA A 115 -16.73 -4.58 -7.96
CA ALA A 115 -16.88 -6.03 -7.93
C ALA A 115 -15.93 -6.75 -6.97
N THR A 116 -16.28 -7.98 -6.62
CA THR A 116 -15.30 -8.96 -6.12
C THR A 116 -14.60 -9.66 -7.31
N VAL A 117 -13.58 -10.46 -7.02
CA VAL A 117 -12.89 -11.31 -8.03
C VAL A 117 -13.83 -12.21 -8.85
N ALA A 118 -15.07 -12.38 -8.40
CA ALA A 118 -16.10 -13.10 -9.18
C ALA A 118 -16.42 -12.41 -10.53
N PHE A 119 -16.15 -11.11 -10.66
CA PHE A 119 -16.26 -10.38 -11.91
C PHE A 119 -14.97 -10.52 -12.70
N GLY A 120 -14.89 -11.53 -13.52
CA GLY A 120 -13.64 -11.73 -14.22
C GLY A 120 -13.65 -12.82 -15.26
N MET A 121 -14.13 -14.00 -14.96
CA MET A 121 -14.17 -15.08 -15.93
C MET A 121 -15.13 -14.74 -17.07
N GLY A 122 -14.62 -14.71 -18.30
CA GLY A 122 -15.43 -14.48 -19.50
C GLY A 122 -15.70 -13.01 -19.84
N ILE A 123 -15.11 -12.03 -19.15
CA ILE A 123 -15.23 -10.63 -19.52
C ILE A 123 -14.15 -10.25 -20.51
N ASP A 124 -14.57 -9.97 -21.74
CA ASP A 124 -13.73 -9.51 -22.82
C ASP A 124 -14.21 -8.15 -23.34
N LYS A 125 -14.01 -7.10 -22.53
CA LYS A 125 -14.26 -5.72 -22.89
C LYS A 125 -12.92 -5.04 -23.23
N PRO A 126 -12.68 -4.65 -24.49
CA PRO A 126 -11.37 -4.15 -24.91
C PRO A 126 -11.05 -2.76 -24.35
N ASN A 127 -12.05 -1.90 -24.19
CA ASN A 127 -11.90 -0.49 -23.86
C ASN A 127 -11.99 -0.17 -22.35
N VAL A 128 -11.58 -1.08 -21.48
CA VAL A 128 -11.42 -0.80 -20.04
C VAL A 128 -10.20 0.09 -19.86
N ARG A 129 -10.40 1.32 -19.37
CA ARG A 129 -9.33 2.32 -19.23
C ARG A 129 -8.65 2.29 -17.87
N PHE A 130 -9.32 1.76 -16.84
CA PHE A 130 -8.70 1.63 -15.53
C PHE A 130 -9.17 0.39 -14.76
N VAL A 131 -8.29 -0.10 -13.93
CA VAL A 131 -8.60 -1.07 -12.87
C VAL A 131 -8.12 -0.50 -11.55
N ILE A 132 -9.00 -0.44 -10.56
CA ILE A 132 -8.65 -0.02 -9.19
C ILE A 132 -8.75 -1.25 -8.28
N ASN A 133 -7.66 -1.60 -7.61
CA ASN A 133 -7.67 -2.51 -6.50
C ASN A 133 -7.90 -1.70 -5.21
N PHE A 134 -9.14 -1.69 -4.72
CA PHE A 134 -9.52 -0.97 -3.51
C PHE A 134 -8.88 -1.56 -2.26
N ASP A 135 -8.63 -2.86 -2.26
CA ASP A 135 -7.90 -3.61 -1.24
C ASP A 135 -6.72 -4.34 -1.87
N LEU A 136 -5.76 -4.76 -1.04
CA LEU A 136 -4.63 -5.56 -1.47
C LEU A 136 -5.10 -6.93 -2.00
N PRO A 137 -4.74 -7.34 -3.22
CA PRO A 137 -4.93 -8.72 -3.70
C PRO A 137 -4.10 -9.72 -2.87
N LYS A 138 -4.52 -10.99 -2.87
CA LYS A 138 -3.84 -12.04 -2.09
C LYS A 138 -2.47 -12.42 -2.65
N SER A 139 -2.26 -12.18 -3.94
CA SER A 139 -1.03 -12.52 -4.64
C SER A 139 -0.78 -11.64 -5.86
N ILE A 140 0.44 -11.67 -6.38
CA ILE A 140 0.82 -11.00 -7.63
C ILE A 140 0.04 -11.58 -8.81
N GLU A 141 -0.26 -12.87 -8.81
CA GLU A 141 -1.03 -13.52 -9.88
C GLU A 141 -2.46 -12.99 -9.92
N GLU A 142 -3.12 -12.86 -8.76
CA GLU A 142 -4.46 -12.26 -8.65
C GLU A 142 -4.45 -10.82 -9.15
N TYR A 143 -3.51 -10.02 -8.64
CA TYR A 143 -3.32 -8.64 -9.08
C TYR A 143 -3.13 -8.54 -10.59
N TYR A 144 -2.23 -9.37 -11.17
CA TYR A 144 -1.96 -9.38 -12.61
C TYR A 144 -3.18 -9.75 -13.44
N GLN A 145 -3.97 -10.74 -12.99
CA GLN A 145 -5.22 -11.12 -13.67
C GLN A 145 -6.25 -10.00 -13.67
N GLU A 146 -6.34 -9.25 -12.57
CA GLU A 146 -7.28 -8.14 -12.43
C GLU A 146 -6.86 -6.95 -13.30
N ILE A 147 -5.63 -6.49 -13.20
CA ILE A 147 -5.14 -5.37 -14.02
C ILE A 147 -5.04 -5.71 -15.50
N GLY A 148 -4.84 -6.99 -15.84
CA GLY A 148 -4.80 -7.49 -17.19
C GLY A 148 -6.11 -7.31 -17.98
N ARG A 149 -7.20 -6.89 -17.33
CA ARG A 149 -8.47 -6.53 -17.99
C ARG A 149 -8.44 -5.14 -18.60
N ALA A 150 -7.54 -4.28 -18.13
CA ALA A 150 -7.38 -2.95 -18.68
C ALA A 150 -6.63 -2.95 -20.01
N GLY A 151 -7.00 -2.06 -20.91
CA GLY A 151 -6.27 -1.76 -22.13
C GLY A 151 -6.06 -2.95 -23.07
N ARG A 152 -7.01 -3.87 -23.22
CA ARG A 152 -6.90 -5.03 -24.14
C ARG A 152 -6.84 -4.62 -25.61
N ASP A 153 -7.33 -3.44 -25.92
CA ASP A 153 -7.25 -2.81 -27.24
C ASP A 153 -5.88 -2.17 -27.54
N GLY A 154 -4.91 -2.27 -26.62
CA GLY A 154 -3.58 -1.67 -26.74
C GLY A 154 -3.52 -0.18 -26.37
N ASN A 155 -4.66 0.48 -26.11
CA ASN A 155 -4.68 1.86 -25.68
C ASN A 155 -4.23 2.01 -24.22
N LEU A 156 -3.81 3.23 -23.85
CA LEU A 156 -3.34 3.54 -22.51
C LEU A 156 -4.42 3.25 -21.46
N ALA A 157 -4.02 2.68 -20.35
CA ALA A 157 -4.87 2.33 -19.24
C ALA A 157 -4.13 2.45 -17.90
N TRP A 158 -4.85 2.53 -16.79
CA TRP A 158 -4.31 2.69 -15.44
C TRP A 158 -4.63 1.48 -14.56
N ALA A 159 -3.69 1.09 -13.73
CA ALA A 159 -3.86 0.13 -12.65
C ALA A 159 -3.50 0.82 -11.34
N LEU A 160 -4.51 1.20 -10.55
CA LEU A 160 -4.34 1.83 -9.24
C LEU A 160 -4.55 0.80 -8.13
N LEU A 161 -3.54 0.59 -7.30
CA LEU A 161 -3.64 -0.20 -6.08
C LEU A 161 -3.66 0.70 -4.85
N LEU A 162 -4.71 0.61 -4.04
CA LEU A 162 -4.77 1.24 -2.73
C LEU A 162 -4.23 0.27 -1.68
N TYR A 163 -3.05 0.56 -1.15
CA TYR A 163 -2.34 -0.31 -0.21
C TYR A 163 -2.52 0.13 1.23
N SER A 164 -2.96 -0.80 2.06
CA SER A 164 -2.96 -0.67 3.53
C SER A 164 -2.42 -1.94 4.15
N TYR A 165 -1.53 -1.78 5.13
CA TYR A 165 -1.06 -2.94 5.90
C TYR A 165 -2.20 -3.64 6.68
N ALA A 166 -3.29 -2.95 6.97
CA ALA A 166 -4.48 -3.56 7.58
C ALA A 166 -5.11 -4.64 6.68
N ASP A 167 -4.98 -4.52 5.34
CA ASP A 167 -5.51 -5.52 4.42
C ASP A 167 -4.73 -6.83 4.48
N VAL A 168 -3.41 -6.78 4.75
CA VAL A 168 -2.56 -7.96 4.95
C VAL A 168 -3.08 -8.85 6.08
N HIS A 169 -3.57 -8.25 7.18
CA HIS A 169 -4.13 -9.02 8.31
C HIS A 169 -5.46 -9.64 7.99
N LYS A 170 -6.31 -8.93 7.23
CA LYS A 170 -7.59 -9.49 6.77
C LYS A 170 -7.34 -10.71 5.90
N ILE A 171 -6.34 -10.65 5.01
CA ILE A 171 -5.99 -11.75 4.11
C ILE A 171 -5.47 -12.95 4.90
N ARG A 172 -4.57 -12.72 5.87
CA ARG A 172 -4.00 -13.79 6.70
C ARG A 172 -5.03 -14.53 7.51
N TYR A 173 -6.11 -13.87 7.95
CA TYR A 173 -7.19 -14.51 8.69
C TYR A 173 -7.82 -15.69 7.93
N PHE A 174 -7.76 -15.68 6.61
CA PHE A 174 -8.28 -16.76 5.78
C PHE A 174 -7.25 -17.85 5.46
N PHE A 175 -6.00 -17.73 5.91
CA PHE A 175 -4.96 -18.70 5.57
C PHE A 175 -5.06 -19.99 6.41
N ASP A 176 -5.61 -19.91 7.63
CA ASP A 176 -5.75 -21.06 8.52
C ASP A 176 -6.66 -22.14 7.92
N ASP A 177 -7.60 -21.75 7.03
CA ASP A 177 -8.52 -22.64 6.33
C ASP A 177 -7.98 -23.13 4.96
N MET A 178 -6.78 -22.74 4.57
CA MET A 178 -6.21 -23.12 3.27
C MET A 178 -5.44 -24.45 3.32
N ALA A 179 -5.40 -25.14 2.20
CA ALA A 179 -4.66 -26.41 2.06
C ALA A 179 -3.13 -26.24 2.22
N ASP A 180 -2.60 -25.08 1.89
CA ASP A 180 -1.16 -24.76 2.01
C ASP A 180 -0.98 -23.30 2.50
N PRO A 181 -1.07 -23.07 3.82
CA PRO A 181 -0.90 -21.74 4.40
C PRO A 181 0.49 -21.14 4.18
N ALA A 182 1.53 -21.98 4.13
CA ALA A 182 2.91 -21.51 3.94
C ALA A 182 3.11 -20.89 2.55
N LYS A 183 2.58 -21.54 1.51
CA LYS A 183 2.61 -21.04 0.15
C LYS A 183 1.75 -19.79 -0.04
N ALA A 184 0.61 -19.72 0.67
CA ALA A 184 -0.24 -18.52 0.67
C ALA A 184 0.49 -17.32 1.29
N GLU A 185 1.21 -17.53 2.40
CA GLU A 185 2.01 -16.49 3.06
C GLU A 185 3.19 -16.02 2.18
N GLU A 186 3.86 -16.92 1.46
CA GLU A 186 4.93 -16.56 0.52
C GLU A 186 4.42 -15.66 -0.62
N LYS A 187 3.26 -16.02 -1.20
CA LYS A 187 2.61 -15.20 -2.23
C LYS A 187 2.20 -13.84 -1.71
N LEU A 188 1.62 -13.78 -0.52
CA LEU A 188 1.25 -12.53 0.12
C LEU A 188 2.48 -11.66 0.42
N LYS A 189 3.58 -12.24 0.91
CA LYS A 189 4.86 -11.51 1.09
C LYS A 189 5.34 -10.87 -0.20
N SER A 190 5.27 -11.60 -1.31
CA SER A 190 5.64 -11.07 -2.63
C SER A 190 4.74 -9.90 -3.05
N MET A 191 3.43 -10.00 -2.80
CA MET A 191 2.47 -8.92 -3.07
C MET A 191 2.72 -7.69 -2.19
N VAL A 192 3.01 -7.89 -0.91
CA VAL A 192 3.37 -6.80 0.02
C VAL A 192 4.66 -6.12 -0.44
N LYS A 193 5.69 -6.88 -0.82
CA LYS A 193 6.95 -6.34 -1.35
C LYS A 193 6.71 -5.50 -2.61
N PHE A 194 5.85 -5.96 -3.51
CA PHE A 194 5.45 -5.19 -4.70
C PHE A 194 4.76 -3.88 -4.31
N ALA A 195 3.81 -3.92 -3.36
CA ALA A 195 3.01 -2.76 -2.98
C ALA A 195 3.79 -1.71 -2.16
N SER A 196 4.70 -2.14 -1.27
CA SER A 196 5.45 -1.24 -0.39
C SER A 196 6.83 -0.87 -0.91
N GLY A 197 7.38 -1.64 -1.88
CA GLY A 197 8.75 -1.47 -2.36
C GLY A 197 8.99 -0.19 -3.14
N GLY A 198 10.24 0.32 -3.08
CA GLY A 198 10.72 1.50 -3.80
C GLY A 198 11.24 1.21 -5.21
N GLU A 199 11.20 -0.04 -5.69
CA GLU A 199 11.64 -0.41 -7.03
C GLU A 199 10.54 -0.20 -8.07
N CYS A 200 10.95 -0.06 -9.35
CA CYS A 200 10.02 0.01 -10.47
C CYS A 200 8.98 -1.12 -10.41
N ARG A 201 7.68 -0.76 -10.37
CA ARG A 201 6.57 -1.71 -10.27
C ARG A 201 6.58 -2.73 -11.41
N ARG A 202 6.83 -2.26 -12.63
CA ARG A 202 6.90 -3.12 -13.82
C ARG A 202 8.03 -4.13 -13.74
N LYS A 203 9.24 -3.67 -13.35
CA LYS A 203 10.40 -4.55 -13.15
C LYS A 203 10.10 -5.62 -12.09
N ASN A 204 9.52 -5.23 -10.97
CA ASN A 204 9.17 -6.15 -9.89
C ASN A 204 8.16 -7.21 -10.35
N LEU A 205 7.11 -6.77 -11.08
CA LEU A 205 6.09 -7.66 -11.64
C LEU A 205 6.68 -8.68 -12.62
N LEU A 206 7.50 -8.23 -13.58
CA LEU A 206 8.10 -9.10 -14.58
C LEU A 206 9.08 -10.10 -13.95
N ASN A 207 9.92 -9.63 -13.02
CA ASN A 207 10.85 -10.51 -12.30
C ASN A 207 10.11 -11.60 -11.50
N TYR A 208 8.94 -11.29 -10.94
CA TYR A 208 8.10 -12.29 -10.26
C TYR A 208 7.68 -13.42 -11.20
N PHE A 209 7.39 -13.11 -12.47
CA PHE A 209 7.05 -14.10 -13.49
C PHE A 209 8.27 -14.72 -14.19
N GLY A 210 9.50 -14.42 -13.70
CA GLY A 210 10.74 -14.95 -14.28
C GLY A 210 11.18 -14.26 -15.56
N GLU A 211 10.62 -13.07 -15.87
CA GLU A 211 10.95 -12.28 -17.04
C GLU A 211 11.83 -11.09 -16.66
N THR A 212 12.92 -10.89 -17.40
CA THR A 212 13.81 -9.74 -17.17
C THR A 212 13.22 -8.50 -17.84
N PHE A 213 13.04 -7.43 -17.06
CA PHE A 213 12.61 -6.15 -17.61
C PHE A 213 13.72 -5.54 -18.48
N ALA A 214 13.48 -5.50 -19.78
CA ALA A 214 14.34 -4.88 -20.76
C ALA A 214 13.55 -3.79 -21.51
N PRO A 215 13.66 -2.51 -21.08
CA PRO A 215 12.95 -1.42 -21.75
C PRO A 215 13.46 -1.27 -23.18
N GLY A 216 12.53 -1.34 -24.15
CA GLY A 216 12.83 -1.12 -25.56
C GLY A 216 13.09 0.35 -25.90
N GLU A 217 13.47 0.63 -27.15
CA GLU A 217 13.78 1.98 -27.63
C GLU A 217 12.63 3.00 -27.44
N ASN A 218 11.39 2.54 -27.47
CA ASN A 218 10.18 3.37 -27.28
C ASN A 218 9.65 3.37 -25.84
N TYR A 219 10.49 2.97 -24.86
CA TYR A 219 10.07 2.94 -23.48
C TYR A 219 9.82 4.35 -22.94
N ASN A 220 8.55 4.60 -22.56
CA ASN A 220 8.16 5.84 -21.90
C ASN A 220 8.25 5.67 -20.38
N LYS A 221 9.30 6.22 -19.78
CA LYS A 221 9.52 6.18 -18.33
C LYS A 221 8.38 6.86 -17.57
N ASP A 222 7.82 7.94 -18.11
CA ASP A 222 6.77 8.72 -17.46
C ASP A 222 5.42 7.99 -17.46
N PHE A 223 5.27 7.01 -18.33
CA PHE A 223 4.09 6.13 -18.39
C PHE A 223 4.39 4.68 -17.98
N CYS A 224 5.39 4.44 -17.17
CA CYS A 224 5.72 3.11 -16.68
C CYS A 224 5.00 2.80 -15.37
N CYS A 225 5.31 3.56 -14.32
CA CYS A 225 4.72 3.39 -12.99
C CYS A 225 4.95 4.64 -12.13
N ASP A 226 4.28 4.70 -10.98
CA ASP A 226 4.40 5.76 -9.98
C ASP A 226 5.85 6.05 -9.55
N ILE A 227 6.69 5.02 -9.44
CA ILE A 227 8.11 5.18 -9.07
C ILE A 227 8.91 5.81 -10.22
N CYS A 228 8.72 5.30 -11.44
CA CYS A 228 9.49 5.78 -12.59
C CYS A 228 9.11 7.20 -12.99
N SER A 229 7.82 7.55 -12.95
CA SER A 229 7.31 8.87 -13.34
C SER A 229 7.73 9.98 -12.36
N LYS A 230 7.73 9.69 -11.06
CA LYS A 230 8.19 10.64 -10.03
C LYS A 230 9.71 10.80 -9.98
N GLY A 231 10.44 9.89 -10.63
CA GLY A 231 11.87 9.72 -10.43
C GLY A 231 12.17 8.93 -9.14
N ALA A 232 13.42 8.50 -8.99
CA ALA A 232 13.84 7.91 -7.72
C ALA A 232 13.66 8.94 -6.60
N LEU A 233 13.03 8.54 -5.50
CA LEU A 233 12.98 9.38 -4.31
C LEU A 233 14.40 9.77 -3.93
N PRO A 234 14.64 11.03 -3.56
CA PRO A 234 15.97 11.43 -3.12
C PRO A 234 16.37 10.62 -1.89
N LEU A 235 17.62 10.18 -1.85
CA LEU A 235 18.17 9.60 -0.64
C LEU A 235 18.37 10.73 0.38
N VAL A 236 17.59 10.68 1.44
CA VAL A 236 17.63 11.65 2.53
C VAL A 236 18.35 11.03 3.72
N ASP A 237 19.16 11.83 4.40
CA ASP A 237 19.79 11.42 5.65
C ASP A 237 18.73 11.33 6.77
N MET A 238 18.27 10.12 7.03
CA MET A 238 17.27 9.80 8.05
C MET A 238 17.91 9.23 9.33
N THR A 239 19.21 9.36 9.48
CA THR A 239 19.98 8.79 10.63
C THR A 239 19.35 9.17 11.97
N VAL A 240 19.14 10.46 12.22
CA VAL A 240 18.62 10.95 13.51
C VAL A 240 17.15 10.52 13.72
N PRO A 241 16.22 10.72 12.79
CA PRO A 241 14.85 10.23 12.92
C PRO A 241 14.78 8.72 13.19
N VAL A 242 15.55 7.92 12.44
CA VAL A 242 15.59 6.46 12.64
C VAL A 242 16.08 6.11 14.03
N GLN A 243 17.20 6.67 14.46
CA GLN A 243 17.73 6.43 15.83
C GLN A 243 16.74 6.81 16.92
N LYS A 244 16.06 7.95 16.80
CA LYS A 244 15.00 8.36 17.75
C LYS A 244 13.87 7.33 17.81
N PHE A 245 13.43 6.86 16.65
CA PHE A 245 12.34 5.89 16.57
C PHE A 245 12.74 4.54 17.19
N LEU A 246 13.89 4.00 16.80
CA LEU A 246 14.43 2.73 17.33
C LEU A 246 14.68 2.81 18.84
N CYS A 247 15.27 3.90 19.34
CA CYS A 247 15.45 4.14 20.76
C CYS A 247 14.12 4.21 21.52
N CYS A 248 13.08 4.81 20.93
CA CYS A 248 11.76 4.88 21.54
C CYS A 248 11.13 3.49 21.68
N ILE A 249 11.26 2.62 20.67
CA ILE A 249 10.82 1.21 20.78
C ILE A 249 11.50 0.51 21.95
N LEU A 250 12.82 0.62 22.09
CA LEU A 250 13.56 -0.01 23.19
C LEU A 250 13.14 0.54 24.56
N ARG A 251 12.97 1.86 24.69
CA ARG A 251 12.59 2.50 25.98
C ARG A 251 11.16 2.18 26.39
N THR A 252 10.29 1.87 25.43
CA THR A 252 8.93 1.37 25.67
C THR A 252 8.89 -0.17 25.79
N LYS A 253 10.08 -0.82 25.92
CA LYS A 253 10.26 -2.26 26.12
C LYS A 253 9.65 -3.11 25.01
N SER A 254 9.60 -2.61 23.77
CA SER A 254 9.06 -3.32 22.59
C SER A 254 7.64 -3.88 22.84
N ARG A 255 6.77 -3.13 23.51
CA ARG A 255 5.41 -3.58 23.87
C ARG A 255 4.30 -2.83 23.14
N PHE A 256 4.65 -1.92 22.24
CA PHE A 256 3.68 -1.02 21.62
C PHE A 256 3.80 -1.00 20.12
N GLY A 257 2.66 -0.73 19.45
CA GLY A 257 2.61 -0.56 18.00
C GLY A 257 3.04 0.84 17.55
N ALA A 258 3.16 1.01 16.22
CA ALA A 258 3.68 2.21 15.58
C ALA A 258 3.01 3.51 16.05
N THR A 259 1.68 3.56 16.08
CA THR A 259 0.93 4.76 16.47
C THR A 259 1.31 5.25 17.87
N TYR A 260 1.46 4.32 18.81
CA TYR A 260 1.84 4.66 20.18
C TYR A 260 3.26 5.24 20.25
N ILE A 261 4.23 4.62 19.57
CA ILE A 261 5.61 5.10 19.50
C ILE A 261 5.68 6.51 18.88
N ILE A 262 4.93 6.73 17.80
CA ILE A 262 4.83 8.06 17.18
C ILE A 262 4.24 9.09 18.15
N GLU A 263 3.19 8.75 18.89
CA GLU A 263 2.58 9.64 19.87
C GLU A 263 3.51 9.98 21.03
N VAL A 264 4.35 9.04 21.47
CA VAL A 264 5.39 9.30 22.47
C VAL A 264 6.43 10.29 21.91
N LEU A 265 6.92 10.05 20.69
CA LEU A 265 7.89 10.94 20.04
C LEU A 265 7.35 12.35 19.81
N LEU A 266 6.07 12.49 19.52
CA LEU A 266 5.40 13.77 19.32
C LEU A 266 4.95 14.45 20.62
N GLY A 267 5.18 13.81 21.78
CA GLY A 267 4.86 14.39 23.08
C GLY A 267 3.36 14.39 23.41
N SER A 268 2.62 13.39 22.97
CA SER A 268 1.20 13.26 23.31
C SER A 268 1.00 12.95 24.79
N HIS A 269 0.07 13.68 25.43
CA HIS A 269 -0.31 13.49 26.82
C HIS A 269 -1.59 12.63 26.95
N ASN A 270 -1.80 11.67 26.05
CA ASN A 270 -2.94 10.78 26.17
C ASN A 270 -2.85 9.91 27.43
N LYS A 271 -4.01 9.49 27.94
CA LYS A 271 -4.14 8.72 29.19
C LYS A 271 -3.21 7.51 29.24
N ARG A 272 -3.09 6.77 28.13
CA ARG A 272 -2.28 5.55 28.04
C ARG A 272 -0.78 5.81 28.16
N ILE A 273 -0.27 6.94 27.65
CA ILE A 273 1.13 7.35 27.76
C ILE A 273 1.45 7.74 29.19
N LEU A 274 0.55 8.48 29.85
CA LEU A 274 0.71 8.93 31.24
C LEU A 274 0.68 7.74 32.20
N GLU A 275 -0.26 6.83 32.06
CA GLU A 275 -0.40 5.61 32.88
C GLU A 275 0.83 4.69 32.79
N ASN A 276 1.47 4.62 31.60
CA ASN A 276 2.70 3.84 31.43
C ASN A 276 3.97 4.61 31.83
N GLY A 277 3.87 5.86 32.24
CA GLY A 277 5.01 6.71 32.62
C GLY A 277 5.92 7.10 31.43
N HIS A 278 5.44 6.91 30.18
CA HIS A 278 6.26 7.16 29.00
C HIS A 278 6.40 8.66 28.64
N ASN A 279 5.71 9.52 29.33
CA ASN A 279 5.96 10.97 29.31
C ASN A 279 7.25 11.38 30.05
N MET A 280 7.86 10.45 30.81
CA MET A 280 9.10 10.70 31.56
C MET A 280 10.35 10.08 30.90
N ILE A 281 10.22 9.34 29.80
CA ILE A 281 11.37 8.76 29.11
C ILE A 281 12.07 9.79 28.23
N SER A 282 13.37 9.62 28.01
CA SER A 282 14.18 10.59 27.26
C SER A 282 13.82 10.71 25.77
N THR A 283 13.00 9.82 25.25
CA THR A 283 12.48 9.88 23.88
C THR A 283 11.10 10.53 23.80
N PHE A 284 10.55 11.00 24.90
CA PHE A 284 9.30 11.75 24.89
C PHE A 284 9.48 13.15 24.28
N SER A 285 8.60 13.50 23.36
CA SER A 285 8.56 14.86 22.76
C SER A 285 9.83 15.30 22.02
N ILE A 286 10.62 14.35 21.46
CA ILE A 286 11.85 14.70 20.72
C ILE A 286 11.68 14.56 19.19
N GLY A 287 10.51 14.17 18.70
CA GLY A 287 10.27 13.81 17.30
C GLY A 287 9.54 14.87 16.47
N HIS A 288 9.76 16.17 16.75
CA HIS A 288 9.03 17.26 16.09
C HIS A 288 9.54 17.62 14.70
N GLU A 289 10.65 17.03 14.25
CA GLU A 289 11.21 17.22 12.90
C GLU A 289 10.36 16.61 11.79
N LEU A 290 9.55 15.59 12.12
CA LEU A 290 8.62 14.94 11.20
C LEU A 290 7.17 15.14 11.67
N SER A 291 6.26 15.21 10.71
CA SER A 291 4.82 15.18 10.99
C SER A 291 4.39 13.78 11.45
N LYS A 292 3.17 13.64 11.97
CA LYS A 292 2.60 12.31 12.31
C LYS A 292 2.53 11.40 11.10
N ASP A 293 2.21 11.95 9.93
CA ASP A 293 2.13 11.22 8.67
C ASP A 293 3.51 10.81 8.19
N ASP A 294 4.51 11.72 8.22
CA ASP A 294 5.90 11.40 7.87
C ASP A 294 6.49 10.33 8.79
N TRP A 295 6.20 10.36 10.10
CA TRP A 295 6.57 9.28 11.01
C TRP A 295 5.92 7.93 10.61
N GLY A 296 4.66 7.96 10.17
CA GLY A 296 3.96 6.78 9.66
C GLY A 296 4.61 6.22 8.41
N ASP A 297 5.01 7.10 7.49
CA ASP A 297 5.72 6.72 6.26
C ASP A 297 7.12 6.17 6.58
N LEU A 298 7.84 6.78 7.53
CA LEU A 298 9.13 6.26 8.01
C LEU A 298 9.00 4.85 8.61
N VAL A 299 7.95 4.57 9.37
CA VAL A 299 7.70 3.21 9.90
C VAL A 299 7.58 2.19 8.78
N ASN A 300 6.89 2.53 7.69
CA ASN A 300 6.75 1.63 6.55
C ASN A 300 8.12 1.36 5.89
N VAL A 301 8.93 2.40 5.70
CA VAL A 301 10.29 2.27 5.16
C VAL A 301 11.18 1.43 6.09
N LEU A 302 11.09 1.62 7.41
CA LEU A 302 11.85 0.82 8.37
C LEU A 302 11.45 -0.66 8.39
N LEU A 303 10.18 -0.98 8.18
CA LEU A 303 9.68 -2.35 8.02
C LEU A 303 10.18 -2.97 6.71
N GLU A 304 10.13 -2.22 5.60
CA GLU A 304 10.59 -2.65 4.28
C GLU A 304 12.09 -2.95 4.27
N HIS A 305 12.86 -2.08 4.90
CA HIS A 305 14.32 -2.24 5.00
C HIS A 305 14.76 -3.13 6.17
N GLU A 306 13.81 -3.81 6.82
CA GLU A 306 14.08 -4.78 7.89
C GLU A 306 14.86 -4.22 9.09
N TYR A 307 14.68 -2.93 9.43
CA TYR A 307 15.21 -2.38 10.69
C TYR A 307 14.33 -2.71 11.89
N ILE A 308 13.04 -2.89 11.65
CA ILE A 308 12.04 -3.27 12.64
C ILE A 308 11.13 -4.37 12.08
N MET A 309 10.52 -5.12 12.99
CA MET A 309 9.50 -6.12 12.66
C MET A 309 8.25 -5.92 13.51
N ARG A 310 7.12 -6.46 13.05
CA ARG A 310 5.88 -6.54 13.83
C ARG A 310 5.74 -7.94 14.41
N VAL A 311 5.48 -8.02 15.73
CA VAL A 311 5.40 -9.28 16.45
C VAL A 311 4.04 -9.40 17.15
N GLY A 312 3.53 -10.62 17.18
CA GLY A 312 2.29 -10.99 17.88
C GLY A 312 1.01 -10.40 17.30
N GLU A 313 -0.11 -10.77 17.88
CA GLU A 313 -1.46 -10.35 17.49
C GLU A 313 -1.65 -8.82 17.57
N TYR A 314 -1.04 -8.20 18.59
CA TYR A 314 -1.11 -6.75 18.82
C TYR A 314 -0.13 -5.92 17.98
N LYS A 315 0.62 -6.55 17.06
CA LYS A 315 1.54 -5.88 16.12
C LYS A 315 2.51 -4.93 16.82
N VAL A 316 3.03 -5.35 17.95
CA VAL A 316 4.05 -4.59 18.64
C VAL A 316 5.30 -4.51 17.78
N LEU A 317 6.03 -3.41 17.90
CA LEU A 317 7.26 -3.21 17.13
C LEU A 317 8.45 -3.73 17.93
N GLU A 318 9.28 -4.51 17.27
CA GLU A 318 10.58 -4.97 17.76
C GLU A 318 11.69 -4.59 16.78
N LEU A 319 12.90 -4.40 17.31
CA LEU A 319 14.07 -4.21 16.48
C LEU A 319 14.56 -5.56 15.97
N THR A 320 14.93 -5.60 14.69
CA THR A 320 15.75 -6.68 14.12
C THR A 320 17.20 -6.53 14.55
N ASP A 321 18.06 -7.50 14.23
CA ASP A 321 19.51 -7.37 14.45
C ASP A 321 20.07 -6.17 13.69
N LYS A 322 19.65 -5.96 12.45
CA LYS A 322 20.01 -4.77 11.66
C LYS A 322 19.60 -3.46 12.34
N GLY A 323 18.42 -3.41 12.93
CA GLY A 323 17.96 -2.23 13.68
C GLY A 323 18.78 -2.00 14.95
N ARG A 324 19.27 -3.04 15.61
CA ARG A 324 20.14 -2.94 16.78
C ARG A 324 21.52 -2.44 16.40
N ASP A 325 22.08 -2.96 15.30
CA ASP A 325 23.40 -2.59 14.79
C ASP A 325 23.50 -1.10 14.49
N VAL A 326 22.46 -0.52 13.89
CA VAL A 326 22.39 0.93 13.61
C VAL A 326 22.56 1.80 14.86
N LEU A 327 22.05 1.35 16.00
CA LEU A 327 22.20 2.11 17.26
C LEU A 327 23.62 2.01 17.83
N ILE A 328 24.38 0.98 17.44
CA ILE A 328 25.75 0.73 17.89
C ILE A 328 26.76 1.40 16.95
N THR A 329 26.64 1.16 15.65
CA THR A 329 27.63 1.60 14.63
C THR A 329 27.55 3.09 14.35
N ARG A 330 26.40 3.72 14.55
CA ARG A 330 26.12 5.13 14.22
C ARG A 330 26.38 5.49 12.76
N GLU A 331 26.28 4.51 11.87
CA GLU A 331 26.40 4.73 10.43
C GLU A 331 25.29 5.64 9.91
N LYS A 332 25.60 6.36 8.82
CA LYS A 332 24.60 7.17 8.13
C LYS A 332 23.55 6.28 7.48
N ILE A 333 22.30 6.61 7.70
CA ILE A 333 21.15 5.93 7.13
C ILE A 333 20.54 6.82 6.05
N LEU A 334 20.84 6.51 4.81
CA LEU A 334 20.25 7.16 3.64
C LEU A 334 19.06 6.33 3.19
N LEU A 335 17.87 6.90 3.25
CA LEU A 335 16.62 6.25 2.84
C LEU A 335 15.96 7.01 1.71
N PRO A 336 15.29 6.33 0.77
CA PRO A 336 14.41 6.99 -0.20
C PRO A 336 13.19 7.53 0.57
N PHE A 337 13.19 8.84 0.81
CA PHE A 337 12.18 9.47 1.65
C PHE A 337 11.82 10.88 1.14
N GLU A 338 10.54 11.20 1.20
CA GLU A 338 10.03 12.53 0.90
C GLU A 338 9.36 13.11 2.17
N ILE A 339 9.89 14.22 2.67
CA ILE A 339 9.29 14.92 3.80
C ILE A 339 8.18 15.82 3.27
N HIS A 340 6.95 15.56 3.68
CA HIS A 340 5.82 16.40 3.31
C HIS A 340 5.96 17.78 3.95
N LYS A 341 6.10 18.82 3.13
CA LYS A 341 6.22 20.21 3.61
C LYS A 341 5.04 20.52 4.53
N LYS A 342 5.31 20.90 5.77
CA LYS A 342 4.30 21.33 6.75
C LYS A 342 3.43 22.43 6.11
N SER A 343 2.14 22.18 5.93
CA SER A 343 1.17 23.24 5.74
C SER A 343 1.16 24.09 7.02
N ASN A 344 1.69 25.33 6.92
CA ASN A 344 1.59 26.45 7.88
C ASN A 344 1.15 26.11 9.31
N ILE A 345 2.05 25.60 10.11
CA ILE A 345 1.92 25.67 11.57
C ILE A 345 2.54 27.01 11.97
N LYS A 346 1.69 27.94 12.48
CA LYS A 346 2.16 29.19 13.07
C LYS A 346 3.21 28.87 14.14
N PRO A 347 4.37 29.56 14.16
CA PRO A 347 5.37 29.34 15.20
C PRO A 347 4.73 29.64 16.56
N LEU A 348 4.89 28.72 17.52
CA LEU A 348 4.56 28.97 18.91
C LEU A 348 5.26 30.26 19.37
N PRO A 349 4.60 31.14 20.13
CA PRO A 349 5.22 32.33 20.67
C PRO A 349 6.43 31.91 21.48
N LYS A 350 7.57 32.53 21.20
CA LYS A 350 8.82 32.35 21.98
C LYS A 350 8.48 32.52 23.44
N SER A 351 8.64 31.47 24.24
CA SER A 351 8.51 31.51 25.69
C SER A 351 9.39 32.63 26.22
N GLY A 352 8.75 33.62 26.84
CA GLY A 352 9.46 34.69 27.56
C GLY A 352 10.38 34.08 28.62
N LYS A 353 11.55 34.66 28.76
CA LYS A 353 12.51 34.33 29.83
C LYS A 353 11.76 34.25 31.15
N PRO A 354 12.03 33.26 32.03
CA PRO A 354 11.43 33.24 33.34
C PRO A 354 11.86 34.48 34.12
N GLN A 355 10.90 35.36 34.45
CA GLN A 355 11.13 36.46 35.39
C GLN A 355 11.17 35.85 36.77
N TYR A 356 12.37 35.77 37.34
CA TYR A 356 12.53 35.50 38.76
C TYR A 356 12.05 36.71 39.56
N ILE A 357 10.91 36.58 40.23
CA ILE A 357 10.44 37.57 41.21
C ILE A 357 11.30 37.41 42.46
N ILE A 358 12.26 38.31 42.63
CA ILE A 358 13.05 38.41 43.87
C ILE A 358 12.17 39.14 44.91
N HIS A 359 11.58 38.39 45.84
CA HIS A 359 10.97 38.97 47.02
C HIS A 359 12.05 39.57 47.91
N LYS A 360 12.23 40.90 47.86
CA LYS A 360 12.99 41.66 48.88
C LYS A 360 12.22 41.60 50.20
N LYS A 361 12.73 40.84 51.17
CA LYS A 361 12.31 40.95 52.56
C LYS A 361 12.64 42.40 53.07
N LYS A 362 11.59 43.17 53.35
CA LYS A 362 11.73 44.40 54.13
C LYS A 362 12.27 44.04 55.53
N ARG A 363 13.44 44.56 55.89
CA ARG A 363 13.88 44.63 57.29
C ARG A 363 13.02 45.69 57.94
N SER A 364 12.25 45.33 58.92
CA SER A 364 11.68 46.26 59.91
C SER A 364 12.81 46.71 60.86
N SER A 365 13.15 47.96 60.77
CA SER A 365 13.81 48.68 61.88
C SER A 365 12.71 49.11 62.82
N ASP A 366 12.73 48.59 64.03
CA ASP A 366 12.26 49.37 65.21
C ASP A 366 12.86 48.75 66.45
N PHE A 367 13.58 49.66 67.18
CA PHE A 367 14.01 49.74 68.58
C PHE A 367 14.53 48.53 69.33
#